data_37388a7f58b7c544dd7c43fcf82526a4
#
_entry.id   37388a7f58b7c544dd7c43fcf82526a4
#
_cell.length_a   1.000
_cell.length_b   1.000
_cell.length_c   1.000
_cell.angle_alpha   90.00
_cell.angle_beta   90.00
_cell.angle_gamma   90.00
#
_symmetry.space_group_name_H-M   'P 1'
#
loop_
_entity.id
_entity.type
_entity.pdbx_description
1 polymer ?
#
loop_
_entity_poly.entity_id
_entity_poly.type
_entity_poly.pdbx_seq_one_letter_code
_entity_poly.pdbx_strand_id
1 'polypeptide(L)'
;MKTYYYKEENFSVSAWSGGQTKELAIYPRGQKYIDREFIWRLSSATIETEESDFTRLPDYDRVLMVLDGEVVLEYNGERVAKLKTLEQDSFDGAWKTKSYGRITDFNLMVRKGNAGCCSFWWRTPPSCAANREANAGLCPRCMISTARRDV
;
A
#
# COMPACT_ATOMS: atom_id res chain seq x y z
N MET A 1 -21.67 9.89 8.04
CA MET A 1 -20.57 9.32 7.26
C MET A 1 -19.92 10.46 6.47
N LYS A 2 -18.61 10.67 6.59
CA LYS A 2 -17.91 11.69 5.78
C LYS A 2 -17.29 11.00 4.56
N THR A 3 -17.62 11.46 3.35
CA THR A 3 -17.04 11.00 2.09
C THR A 3 -15.98 11.99 1.63
N TYR A 4 -14.81 11.49 1.25
CA TYR A 4 -13.72 12.31 0.74
C TYR A 4 -13.45 11.94 -0.71
N TYR A 5 -13.36 12.95 -1.57
CA TYR A 5 -12.96 12.81 -2.96
C TYR A 5 -11.53 13.32 -3.11
N TYR A 6 -10.68 12.54 -3.74
CA TYR A 6 -9.33 12.92 -4.13
C TYR A 6 -9.30 13.05 -5.64
N LYS A 7 -8.97 14.23 -6.11
CA LYS A 7 -8.84 14.54 -7.54
C LYS A 7 -7.38 14.59 -7.92
N GLU A 8 -7.09 14.47 -9.21
CA GLU A 8 -5.73 14.48 -9.72
C GLU A 8 -4.95 15.75 -9.33
N GLU A 9 -5.62 16.89 -9.25
CA GLU A 9 -5.05 18.16 -8.77
C GLU A 9 -4.55 18.13 -7.30
N ASN A 10 -5.00 17.13 -6.52
CA ASN A 10 -4.59 16.92 -5.14
C ASN A 10 -3.40 15.96 -5.00
N PHE A 11 -2.93 15.38 -6.09
CA PHE A 11 -1.81 14.45 -6.07
C PHE A 11 -0.50 15.21 -5.98
N SER A 12 0.42 14.71 -5.17
CA SER A 12 1.78 15.21 -5.11
C SER A 12 2.75 14.21 -5.71
N VAL A 13 3.68 14.70 -6.51
CA VAL A 13 4.70 13.85 -7.16
C VAL A 13 6.05 14.19 -6.54
N SER A 14 6.78 13.16 -6.15
CA SER A 14 8.16 13.25 -5.67
C SER A 14 9.07 12.33 -6.49
N ALA A 15 10.17 12.87 -6.98
CA ALA A 15 11.21 12.10 -7.65
C ALA A 15 12.24 11.60 -6.63
N TRP A 16 12.81 10.44 -6.89
CA TRP A 16 13.90 9.84 -6.13
C TRP A 16 14.86 9.11 -7.08
N SER A 17 15.96 8.58 -6.61
CA SER A 17 17.03 8.02 -7.45
C SER A 17 16.62 6.83 -8.34
N GLY A 18 15.54 6.12 -7.98
CA GLY A 18 15.05 4.95 -8.72
C GLY A 18 13.77 5.18 -9.51
N GLY A 19 13.23 6.41 -9.53
CA GLY A 19 11.99 6.73 -10.23
C GLY A 19 11.20 7.86 -9.60
N GLN A 20 9.88 7.75 -9.63
CA GLN A 20 8.99 8.74 -9.05
C GLN A 20 7.83 8.10 -8.29
N THR A 21 7.31 8.82 -7.31
CA THR A 21 6.12 8.42 -6.56
C THR A 21 5.07 9.50 -6.61
N LYS A 22 3.85 9.12 -6.99
CA LYS A 22 2.66 9.96 -6.94
C LYS A 22 1.87 9.58 -5.69
N GLU A 23 1.75 10.50 -4.72
CA GLU A 23 0.87 10.34 -3.58
C GLU A 23 -0.56 10.63 -4.01
N LEU A 24 -1.44 9.65 -3.87
CA LEU A 24 -2.83 9.73 -4.28
C LEU A 24 -3.72 10.20 -3.12
N ALA A 25 -3.44 9.71 -1.93
CA ALA A 25 -4.16 10.09 -0.72
C ALA A 25 -3.37 9.77 0.53
N ILE A 26 -3.57 10.58 1.58
CA ILE A 26 -3.02 10.37 2.91
C ILE A 26 -4.08 10.75 3.96
N TYR A 27 -4.13 10.00 5.07
CA TYR A 27 -5.08 10.25 6.14
C TYR A 27 -4.40 10.19 7.52
N PRO A 28 -4.68 11.13 8.43
CA PRO A 28 -5.53 12.32 8.27
C PRO A 28 -5.06 13.27 7.18
N ARG A 29 -6.02 14.02 6.58
CA ARG A 29 -5.68 15.02 5.55
C ARG A 29 -4.72 16.07 6.11
N GLY A 30 -3.74 16.46 5.29
CA GLY A 30 -2.73 17.45 5.68
C GLY A 30 -1.50 16.85 6.36
N GLN A 31 -1.51 15.54 6.67
CA GLN A 31 -0.31 14.83 7.09
C GLN A 31 0.69 14.74 5.94
N LYS A 32 1.98 14.68 6.29
CA LYS A 32 3.06 14.49 5.32
C LYS A 32 3.67 13.11 5.50
N TYR A 33 4.04 12.48 4.40
CA TYR A 33 4.71 11.19 4.42
C TYR A 33 5.97 11.16 5.30
N ILE A 34 6.73 12.27 5.30
CA ILE A 34 7.99 12.37 6.03
C ILE A 34 7.80 12.31 7.56
N ASP A 35 6.67 12.80 8.08
CA ASP A 35 6.42 12.88 9.52
C ASP A 35 6.07 11.50 10.12
N ARG A 36 5.70 10.52 9.30
CA ARG A 36 5.34 9.16 9.73
C ARG A 36 4.19 9.10 10.75
N GLU A 37 3.28 10.07 10.69
CA GLU A 37 2.14 10.19 11.62
C GLU A 37 0.79 9.83 10.99
N PHE A 38 0.77 9.46 9.71
CA PHE A 38 -0.45 9.09 9.00
C PHE A 38 -1.00 7.73 9.48
N ILE A 39 -2.32 7.58 9.38
CA ILE A 39 -3.02 6.32 9.66
C ILE A 39 -2.94 5.40 8.43
N TRP A 40 -3.19 5.94 7.25
CA TRP A 40 -2.99 5.24 5.98
C TRP A 40 -2.54 6.19 4.88
N ARG A 41 -1.84 5.64 3.92
CA ARG A 41 -1.35 6.35 2.73
C ARG A 41 -1.48 5.47 1.50
N LEU A 42 -1.92 6.07 0.42
CA LEU A 42 -2.07 5.47 -0.88
C LEU A 42 -1.18 6.20 -1.87
N SER A 43 -0.36 5.47 -2.60
CA SER A 43 0.54 6.02 -3.60
C SER A 43 0.69 5.08 -4.78
N SER A 44 1.16 5.61 -5.90
CA SER A 44 1.61 4.86 -7.06
C SER A 44 3.06 5.27 -7.34
N ALA A 45 3.95 4.31 -7.53
CA ALA A 45 5.32 4.57 -7.91
C ALA A 45 5.63 3.97 -9.28
N THR A 46 6.44 4.68 -10.06
CA THR A 46 7.10 4.15 -11.25
C THR A 46 8.57 3.93 -10.90
N ILE A 47 9.00 2.68 -10.93
CA ILE A 47 10.37 2.24 -10.64
C ILE A 47 11.07 2.01 -11.98
N GLU A 48 12.12 2.80 -12.23
CA GLU A 48 12.86 2.82 -13.49
C GLU A 48 14.19 2.07 -13.41
N THR A 49 14.60 1.69 -12.20
CA THR A 49 15.82 0.92 -11.95
C THR A 49 15.53 -0.58 -11.86
N GLU A 50 16.53 -1.40 -12.21
CA GLU A 50 16.43 -2.86 -12.13
C GLU A 50 16.37 -3.36 -10.68
N GLU A 51 16.94 -2.63 -9.74
CA GLU A 51 16.93 -2.93 -8.30
C GLU A 51 16.58 -1.68 -7.52
N SER A 52 15.78 -1.85 -6.47
CA SER A 52 15.38 -0.78 -5.56
C SER A 52 15.21 -1.31 -4.14
N ASP A 53 15.61 -0.50 -3.15
CA ASP A 53 15.36 -0.76 -1.74
C ASP A 53 14.14 0.03 -1.25
N PHE A 54 13.25 -0.65 -0.55
CA PHE A 54 12.08 0.00 0.04
C PHE A 54 12.40 0.62 1.39
N THR A 55 11.91 1.82 1.62
CA THR A 55 12.02 2.47 2.93
C THR A 55 11.36 1.60 4.00
N ARG A 56 12.10 1.29 5.06
CA ARG A 56 11.57 0.56 6.22
C ARG A 56 10.62 1.45 7.02
N LEU A 57 9.45 0.91 7.33
CA LEU A 57 8.37 1.57 8.07
C LEU A 57 7.82 0.61 9.13
N PRO A 58 8.50 0.45 10.26
CA PRO A 58 8.18 -0.60 11.25
C PRO A 58 6.77 -0.49 11.84
N ASP A 59 6.19 0.70 11.83
CA ASP A 59 4.85 0.95 12.38
C ASP A 59 3.73 0.72 11.36
N TYR A 60 4.04 0.24 10.15
CA TYR A 60 3.07 0.10 9.05
C TYR A 60 3.08 -1.30 8.47
N ASP A 61 1.87 -1.75 8.10
CA ASP A 61 1.68 -2.85 7.16
C ASP A 61 1.53 -2.29 5.75
N ARG A 62 2.00 -3.03 4.75
CA ARG A 62 2.02 -2.60 3.36
C ARG A 62 1.35 -3.61 2.47
N VAL A 63 0.63 -3.12 1.47
CA VAL A 63 0.13 -3.91 0.33
C VAL A 63 0.65 -3.27 -0.94
N LEU A 64 1.32 -4.03 -1.78
CA LEU A 64 1.81 -3.61 -3.08
C LEU A 64 1.09 -4.41 -4.16
N MET A 65 0.54 -3.71 -5.15
CA MET A 65 -0.04 -4.29 -6.36
C MET A 65 0.75 -3.78 -7.57
N VAL A 66 1.13 -4.67 -8.46
CA VAL A 66 1.76 -4.30 -9.74
C VAL A 66 0.68 -3.81 -10.69
N LEU A 67 0.81 -2.60 -11.22
CA LEU A 67 -0.08 -2.05 -12.25
C LEU A 67 0.43 -2.34 -13.66
N ASP A 68 1.75 -2.31 -13.83
CA ASP A 68 2.43 -2.59 -15.09
C ASP A 68 3.80 -3.20 -14.83
N GLY A 69 4.20 -4.18 -15.66
CA GLY A 69 5.46 -4.89 -15.54
C GLY A 69 5.38 -6.16 -14.66
N GLU A 70 6.55 -6.66 -14.28
CA GLU A 70 6.73 -7.80 -13.39
C GLU A 70 7.84 -7.48 -12.38
N VAL A 71 7.69 -7.95 -11.15
CA VAL A 71 8.64 -7.69 -10.06
C VAL A 71 8.90 -8.94 -9.24
N VAL A 72 10.13 -9.07 -8.77
CA VAL A 72 10.49 -9.99 -7.69
C VAL A 72 10.73 -9.16 -6.44
N LEU A 73 9.99 -9.44 -5.38
CA LEU A 73 10.17 -8.84 -4.07
C LEU A 73 10.87 -9.84 -3.16
N GLU A 74 11.96 -9.41 -2.54
CA GLU A 74 12.71 -10.18 -1.56
C GLU A 74 12.57 -9.52 -0.18
N TYR A 75 12.19 -10.31 0.80
CA TYR A 75 11.96 -9.85 2.17
C TYR A 75 12.95 -10.50 3.12
N ASN A 76 13.74 -9.70 3.81
CA ASN A 76 14.76 -10.11 4.78
C ASN A 76 15.79 -11.15 4.25
N GLY A 77 15.91 -11.34 2.93
CA GLY A 77 16.74 -12.36 2.33
C GLY A 77 16.16 -13.80 2.41
N GLU A 78 14.93 -13.97 2.87
CA GLU A 78 14.35 -15.30 3.13
C GLU A 78 13.08 -15.56 2.30
N ARG A 79 12.13 -14.62 2.32
CA ARG A 79 10.87 -14.75 1.58
C ARG A 79 10.96 -14.04 0.24
N VAL A 80 10.51 -14.70 -0.83
CA VAL A 80 10.46 -14.15 -2.18
C VAL A 80 9.04 -14.23 -2.71
N ALA A 81 8.55 -13.12 -3.27
CA ALA A 81 7.30 -13.04 -4.02
C ALA A 81 7.58 -12.60 -5.45
N LYS A 82 7.00 -13.29 -6.42
CA LYS A 82 7.04 -12.90 -7.85
C LYS A 82 5.65 -12.43 -8.22
N LEU A 83 5.54 -11.18 -8.65
CA LEU A 83 4.27 -10.55 -8.97
C LEU A 83 4.26 -10.07 -10.42
N LYS A 84 3.18 -10.38 -11.10
CA LYS A 84 2.83 -9.87 -12.43
C LYS A 84 1.80 -8.76 -12.33
N THR A 85 1.51 -8.14 -13.45
CA THR A 85 0.45 -7.12 -13.56
C THR A 85 -0.85 -7.60 -12.90
N LEU A 86 -1.41 -6.76 -12.03
CA LEU A 86 -2.60 -6.95 -11.18
C LEU A 86 -2.45 -7.99 -10.06
N GLU A 87 -1.27 -8.55 -9.87
CA GLU A 87 -0.97 -9.33 -8.67
C GLU A 87 -0.49 -8.44 -7.53
N GLN A 88 -0.74 -8.89 -6.30
CA GLN A 88 -0.41 -8.15 -5.10
C GLN A 88 0.21 -9.04 -4.03
N ASP A 89 0.98 -8.43 -3.15
CA ASP A 89 1.47 -9.03 -1.94
C ASP A 89 1.37 -8.07 -0.75
N SER A 90 1.25 -8.63 0.44
CA SER A 90 1.21 -7.89 1.69
C SER A 90 2.39 -8.27 2.57
N PHE A 91 3.01 -7.27 3.21
CA PHE A 91 4.19 -7.47 4.03
C PHE A 91 4.32 -6.44 5.13
N ASP A 92 5.06 -6.80 6.16
CA ASP A 92 5.40 -5.90 7.26
C ASP A 92 6.38 -4.83 6.79
N GLY A 93 6.05 -3.56 7.00
CA GLY A 93 6.92 -2.44 6.65
C GLY A 93 8.25 -2.41 7.43
N ALA A 94 8.38 -3.18 8.51
CA ALA A 94 9.64 -3.36 9.22
C ALA A 94 10.64 -4.22 8.43
N TRP A 95 10.16 -5.03 7.49
CA TRP A 95 11.04 -5.93 6.74
C TRP A 95 11.97 -5.17 5.81
N LYS A 96 13.21 -5.65 5.70
CA LYS A 96 14.12 -5.21 4.64
C LYS A 96 13.59 -5.77 3.33
N THR A 97 13.06 -4.90 2.48
CA THR A 97 12.43 -5.28 1.22
C THR A 97 13.23 -4.73 0.05
N LYS A 98 13.62 -5.62 -0.85
CA LYS A 98 14.24 -5.30 -2.13
C LYS A 98 13.29 -5.66 -3.26
N SER A 99 13.29 -4.87 -4.31
CA SER A 99 12.57 -5.17 -5.55
C SER A 99 13.54 -5.31 -6.71
N TYR A 100 13.26 -6.25 -7.58
CA TYR A 100 13.98 -6.50 -8.82
C TYR A 100 12.97 -6.47 -9.98
N GLY A 101 13.16 -5.53 -10.89
CA GLY A 101 12.31 -5.28 -12.05
C GLY A 101 11.76 -3.86 -12.09
N ARG A 102 11.53 -3.39 -13.32
CA ARG A 102 10.93 -2.08 -13.58
C ARG A 102 9.43 -2.20 -13.62
N ILE A 103 8.74 -1.47 -12.79
CA ILE A 103 7.28 -1.56 -12.65
C ILE A 103 6.65 -0.20 -12.41
N THR A 104 5.34 -0.16 -12.65
CA THR A 104 4.46 0.80 -11.99
C THR A 104 3.64 0.05 -10.95
N ASP A 105 3.67 0.53 -9.72
CA ASP A 105 2.96 -0.08 -8.59
C ASP A 105 1.84 0.80 -8.03
N PHE A 106 1.02 0.17 -7.21
CA PHE A 106 0.07 0.79 -6.31
C PHE A 106 0.38 0.30 -4.90
N ASN A 107 0.63 1.22 -3.99
CA ASN A 107 1.13 0.91 -2.66
C ASN A 107 0.22 1.51 -1.59
N LEU A 108 -0.38 0.65 -0.78
CA LEU A 108 -1.13 1.03 0.41
C LEU A 108 -0.29 0.77 1.65
N MET A 109 -0.17 1.77 2.50
CA MET A 109 0.47 1.69 3.81
C MET A 109 -0.58 1.96 4.89
N VAL A 110 -0.67 1.09 5.89
CA VAL A 110 -1.62 1.23 7.00
C VAL A 110 -0.87 1.10 8.32
N ARG A 111 -1.06 2.05 9.22
CA ARG A 111 -0.45 2.00 10.56
C ARG A 111 -0.97 0.77 11.29
N LYS A 112 -0.07 -0.02 11.86
CA LYS A 112 -0.39 -1.21 12.66
C LYS A 112 -1.41 -0.90 13.76
N GLY A 113 -2.30 -1.83 14.02
CA GLY A 113 -3.43 -1.64 14.93
C GLY A 113 -4.65 -0.94 14.32
N ASN A 114 -4.53 -0.36 13.12
CA ASN A 114 -5.63 0.29 12.40
C ASN A 114 -6.16 -0.51 11.21
N ALA A 115 -5.68 -1.72 11.00
CA ALA A 115 -6.04 -2.58 9.87
C ALA A 115 -7.54 -2.91 9.79
N GLY A 116 -8.27 -2.81 10.90
CA GLY A 116 -9.74 -2.98 10.91
C GLY A 116 -10.53 -1.90 10.17
N CYS A 117 -9.90 -0.77 9.82
CA CYS A 117 -10.52 0.30 9.04
C CYS A 117 -10.43 0.10 7.53
N CYS A 118 -9.64 -0.85 7.06
CA CYS A 118 -9.38 -1.09 5.64
C CYS A 118 -9.70 -2.54 5.29
N SER A 119 -10.98 -2.96 5.41
CA SER A 119 -11.40 -4.21 4.80
C SER A 119 -11.51 -4.02 3.29
N PHE A 120 -10.38 -4.12 2.60
CA PHE A 120 -10.36 -4.30 1.16
C PHE A 120 -10.87 -5.71 0.85
N TRP A 121 -12.01 -5.80 0.18
CA TRP A 121 -12.54 -7.03 -0.38
C TRP A 121 -11.73 -7.43 -1.63
N TRP A 122 -10.49 -7.87 -1.42
CA TRP A 122 -9.77 -8.69 -2.37
C TRP A 122 -9.44 -9.98 -1.63
N ARG A 123 -9.64 -11.11 -2.27
CA ARG A 123 -9.39 -12.42 -1.67
C ARG A 123 -7.99 -12.43 -1.05
N THR A 124 -7.94 -12.36 0.27
CA THR A 124 -6.69 -12.53 1.02
C THR A 124 -6.15 -13.93 0.78
N PRO A 125 -4.84 -14.08 0.45
CA PRO A 125 -4.21 -15.39 0.52
C PRO A 125 -4.28 -15.94 1.95
N PRO A 126 -4.30 -17.27 2.13
CA PRO A 126 -4.59 -17.94 3.41
C PRO A 126 -3.61 -17.67 4.56
N SER A 127 -2.54 -16.92 4.35
CA SER A 127 -1.55 -16.59 5.38
C SER A 127 -2.01 -15.51 6.39
N CYS A 128 -3.09 -14.76 6.12
CA CYS A 128 -3.64 -13.78 7.07
C CYS A 128 -4.70 -14.35 8.04
N ALA A 129 -4.97 -15.66 8.00
CA ALA A 129 -5.99 -16.30 8.82
C ALA A 129 -5.56 -16.56 10.28
N ALA A 130 -4.30 -16.34 10.64
CA ALA A 130 -3.73 -16.77 11.93
C ALA A 130 -3.93 -15.80 13.10
N ASN A 131 -4.56 -14.62 12.94
CA ASN A 131 -4.72 -13.65 14.04
C ASN A 131 -6.17 -13.17 14.22
N ARG A 132 -7.14 -14.10 14.25
CA ARG A 132 -8.56 -13.76 14.51
C ARG A 132 -8.99 -13.82 15.96
N GLU A 133 -8.10 -13.96 16.91
CA GLU A 133 -8.48 -14.01 18.34
C GLU A 133 -7.77 -12.93 19.14
N ALA A 134 -8.14 -11.67 18.97
CA ALA A 134 -8.03 -10.65 20.02
C ALA A 134 -8.75 -9.35 19.60
N ASN A 135 -9.79 -9.03 20.37
CA ASN A 135 -10.51 -7.74 20.44
C ASN A 135 -11.60 -7.47 19.40
N ALA A 136 -12.80 -7.88 19.77
CA ALA A 136 -14.06 -7.31 19.31
C ALA A 136 -14.22 -5.87 19.85
N GLY A 137 -13.61 -4.90 19.17
CA GLY A 137 -13.87 -3.47 19.36
C GLY A 137 -14.52 -2.94 18.09
N LEU A 138 -15.75 -2.42 18.20
CA LEU A 138 -16.54 -1.87 17.10
C LEU A 138 -15.73 -0.84 16.28
N CYS A 139 -15.45 -1.20 15.03
CA CYS A 139 -14.94 -0.25 14.04
C CYS A 139 -16.11 0.45 13.33
N PRO A 140 -16.19 1.80 13.32
CA PRO A 140 -17.19 2.50 12.51
C PRO A 140 -16.86 2.30 11.03
N ARG A 141 -17.81 1.75 10.30
CA ARG A 141 -17.81 1.43 8.86
C ARG A 141 -17.07 2.43 7.96
N CYS A 142 -15.97 2.00 7.36
CA CYS A 142 -15.44 2.58 6.14
C CYS A 142 -16.01 1.81 4.94
N MET A 143 -17.06 2.35 4.30
CA MET A 143 -17.51 1.86 2.99
C MET A 143 -16.89 2.76 1.91
N ILE A 144 -16.01 2.20 1.09
CA ILE A 144 -15.67 2.79 -0.19
C ILE A 144 -16.66 2.20 -1.20
N SER A 145 -17.63 3.00 -1.62
CA SER A 145 -18.56 2.64 -2.69
C SER A 145 -17.88 2.92 -4.03
N THR A 146 -17.63 1.88 -4.80
CA THR A 146 -17.32 2.01 -6.23
C THR A 146 -18.63 2.32 -6.96
N ALA A 147 -18.79 3.55 -7.42
CA ALA A 147 -19.86 3.89 -8.32
C ALA A 147 -19.65 3.16 -9.65
N ARG A 148 -20.55 2.22 -9.98
CA ARG A 148 -20.70 1.73 -11.36
C ARG A 148 -21.17 2.91 -12.21
N ARG A 149 -20.49 3.17 -13.29
CA ARG A 149 -21.06 3.94 -14.39
C ARG A 149 -21.86 2.95 -15.24
N ASP A 150 -23.15 3.05 -15.17
CA ASP A 150 -24.01 2.49 -16.19
C ASP A 150 -24.05 3.48 -17.36
N VAL A 151 -23.75 2.95 -18.55
CA VAL A 151 -23.88 3.63 -19.85
C VAL A 151 -25.32 3.45 -20.33
#